data_f77b199f8a51c81d45029449255e36c3
#
_entry.id   f77b199f8a51c81d45029449255e36c3
#
_cell.length_a   1.000
_cell.length_b   1.000
_cell.length_c   1.000
_cell.angle_alpha   90.00
_cell.angle_beta   90.00
_cell.angle_gamma   90.00
#
_symmetry.space_group_name_H-M   'P 1'
#
loop_
_entity.id
_entity.type
_entity.pdbx_description
1 polymer ?
#
loop_
_entity_poly.entity_id
_entity_poly.type
_entity_poly.pdbx_seq_one_letter_code
_entity_poly.pdbx_strand_id
1 'polypeptide(L)'
;SFAWGKCYISPILDMNTNEVVSYDLSLSPNLEQIKRMLNEAFVKFPCVNGLIFHSDQGWQYQHEYFRKKLKEHGIIQSMFRKGNCYDNCIMETFFGRMKNEMYYGYEKYYDTFEKFSKAVKEYIYYYNNERIQAKTKWMPPVKYREASMCA
;
A
#
# COMPACT_ATOMS: atom_id res chain seq x y z
N SER A 1 2.45 18.02 2.89
CA SER A 1 3.65 18.59 3.51
C SER A 1 3.29 19.14 4.89
N PHE A 2 4.18 18.99 5.84
CA PHE A 2 4.02 19.34 7.24
C PHE A 2 5.06 20.39 7.64
N ALA A 3 4.88 20.99 8.82
CA ALA A 3 5.88 21.94 9.35
C ALA A 3 7.26 21.29 9.54
N TRP A 4 7.30 20.00 9.87
CA TRP A 4 8.55 19.22 10.04
C TRP A 4 9.08 18.64 8.72
N GLY A 5 8.39 18.82 7.58
CA GLY A 5 8.84 18.37 6.27
C GLY A 5 7.82 17.56 5.49
N LYS A 6 8.31 16.67 4.64
CA LYS A 6 7.49 15.79 3.81
C LYS A 6 7.59 14.35 4.30
N CYS A 7 6.52 13.60 4.07
CA CYS A 7 6.47 12.18 4.35
C CYS A 7 6.00 11.43 3.09
N TYR A 8 6.61 10.30 2.84
CA TYR A 8 6.32 9.44 1.69
C TYR A 8 5.78 8.11 2.18
N ILE A 9 4.59 7.74 1.70
CA ILE A 9 3.94 6.47 2.01
C ILE A 9 4.01 5.60 0.78
N SER A 10 4.50 4.38 0.94
CA SER A 10 4.57 3.38 -0.12
C SER A 10 3.78 2.14 0.30
N PRO A 11 2.54 1.97 -0.17
CA PRO A 11 1.73 0.79 0.17
C PRO A 11 1.75 -0.26 -0.94
N ILE A 12 1.50 -1.51 -0.55
CA ILE A 12 1.12 -2.59 -1.46
C ILE A 12 -0.35 -2.91 -1.22
N LEU A 13 -1.16 -2.84 -2.25
CA LEU A 13 -2.60 -3.12 -2.18
C LEU A 13 -2.92 -4.43 -2.91
N ASP A 14 -3.81 -5.22 -2.31
CA ASP A 14 -4.44 -6.36 -2.98
C ASP A 14 -5.61 -5.84 -3.83
N MET A 15 -5.53 -6.02 -5.16
CA MET A 15 -6.54 -5.50 -6.08
C MET A 15 -7.89 -6.20 -5.95
N ASN A 16 -7.92 -7.43 -5.44
CA ASN A 16 -9.15 -8.20 -5.26
C ASN A 16 -9.88 -7.80 -3.99
N THR A 17 -9.15 -7.63 -2.89
CA THR A 17 -9.73 -7.40 -1.57
C THR A 17 -9.65 -5.96 -1.09
N ASN A 18 -8.85 -5.12 -1.76
CA ASN A 18 -8.48 -3.76 -1.33
C ASN A 18 -7.67 -3.72 -0.03
N GLU A 19 -7.21 -4.87 0.47
CA GLU A 19 -6.36 -4.90 1.67
C GLU A 19 -5.04 -4.18 1.44
N VAL A 20 -4.61 -3.38 2.40
CA VAL A 20 -3.24 -2.88 2.45
C VAL A 20 -2.39 -4.01 3.02
N VAL A 21 -1.69 -4.72 2.14
CA VAL A 21 -0.88 -5.89 2.49
C VAL A 21 0.33 -5.48 3.30
N SER A 22 0.98 -4.39 2.90
CA SER A 22 2.17 -3.86 3.54
C SER A 22 2.29 -2.39 3.18
N TYR A 23 2.97 -1.61 4.00
CA TYR A 23 3.30 -0.23 3.69
C TYR A 23 4.58 0.19 4.41
N ASP A 24 5.19 1.26 3.92
CA ASP A 24 6.31 1.89 4.60
C ASP A 24 6.17 3.41 4.57
N LEU A 25 6.58 4.05 5.65
CA LEU A 25 6.64 5.50 5.80
C LEU A 25 8.09 5.94 5.85
N SER A 26 8.44 6.97 5.09
CA SER A 26 9.80 7.51 5.06
C SER A 26 9.81 9.01 4.89
N LEU A 27 10.83 9.67 5.41
CA LEU A 27 11.06 11.10 5.24
C LEU A 27 11.66 11.43 3.87
N SER A 28 12.16 10.40 3.16
CA SER A 28 12.70 10.55 1.80
C SER A 28 12.37 9.33 0.96
N PRO A 29 12.06 9.51 -0.35
CA PRO A 29 11.83 8.38 -1.24
C PRO A 29 13.19 7.73 -1.57
N ASN A 30 13.39 6.48 -1.14
CA ASN A 30 14.61 5.74 -1.40
C ASN A 30 14.33 4.24 -1.56
N LEU A 31 15.37 3.51 -2.00
CA LEU A 31 15.24 2.07 -2.23
C LEU A 31 15.00 1.30 -0.92
N GLU A 32 15.55 1.76 0.19
CA GLU A 32 15.38 1.10 1.49
C GLU A 32 13.91 1.06 1.94
N GLN A 33 13.14 2.10 1.64
CA GLN A 33 11.71 2.13 1.88
C GLN A 33 11.00 0.96 1.16
N ILE A 34 11.33 0.79 -0.11
CA ILE A 34 10.74 -0.26 -0.95
C ILE A 34 11.19 -1.65 -0.48
N LYS A 35 12.44 -1.80 -0.08
CA LYS A 35 12.95 -3.06 0.48
C LYS A 35 12.20 -3.48 1.74
N ARG A 36 12.01 -2.55 2.68
CA ARG A 36 11.28 -2.82 3.92
C ARG A 36 9.84 -3.24 3.64
N MET A 37 9.15 -2.48 2.78
CA MET A 37 7.77 -2.75 2.38
C MET A 37 7.64 -4.16 1.77
N LEU A 38 8.52 -4.49 0.83
CA LEU A 38 8.48 -5.75 0.11
C LEU A 38 8.78 -6.94 1.04
N ASN A 39 9.80 -6.82 1.89
CA ASN A 39 10.15 -7.87 2.84
C ASN A 39 9.04 -8.12 3.86
N GLU A 40 8.38 -7.08 4.33
CA GLU A 40 7.23 -7.19 5.24
C GLU A 40 6.07 -7.94 4.57
N ALA A 41 5.80 -7.65 3.30
CA ALA A 41 4.77 -8.37 2.53
C ALA A 41 5.08 -9.86 2.42
N PHE A 42 6.33 -10.24 2.18
CA PHE A 42 6.74 -11.64 2.07
C PHE A 42 6.70 -12.39 3.41
N VAL A 43 6.94 -11.70 4.52
CA VAL A 43 6.75 -12.30 5.85
C VAL A 43 5.28 -12.59 6.09
N LYS A 44 4.41 -11.66 5.73
CA LYS A 44 2.96 -11.80 5.93
C LYS A 44 2.34 -12.83 4.99
N PHE A 45 2.79 -12.86 3.73
CA PHE A 45 2.29 -13.79 2.71
C PHE A 45 3.46 -14.47 2.01
N PRO A 46 3.99 -15.57 2.57
CA PRO A 46 5.16 -16.25 1.99
C PRO A 46 4.86 -17.01 0.70
N CYS A 47 3.61 -17.42 0.47
CA CYS A 47 3.21 -18.21 -0.70
C CYS A 47 2.59 -17.32 -1.77
N VAL A 48 3.45 -16.65 -2.55
CA VAL A 48 3.04 -15.66 -3.57
C VAL A 48 3.41 -16.06 -5.00
N ASN A 49 3.81 -17.31 -5.22
CA ASN A 49 4.19 -17.80 -6.54
C ASN A 49 3.02 -17.67 -7.52
N GLY A 50 3.29 -17.10 -8.68
CA GLY A 50 2.29 -16.90 -9.72
C GLY A 50 1.50 -15.60 -9.61
N LEU A 51 1.66 -14.82 -8.53
CA LEU A 51 1.02 -13.51 -8.42
C LEU A 51 1.60 -12.52 -9.42
N ILE A 52 0.79 -11.54 -9.79
CA ILE A 52 1.20 -10.41 -10.62
C ILE A 52 1.35 -9.19 -9.73
N PHE A 53 2.54 -8.59 -9.72
CA PHE A 53 2.79 -7.31 -9.06
C PHE A 53 2.72 -6.19 -10.08
N HIS A 54 1.73 -5.31 -9.93
CA HIS A 54 1.46 -4.23 -10.86
C HIS A 54 1.86 -2.89 -10.24
N SER A 55 2.70 -2.10 -10.92
CA SER A 55 3.20 -0.82 -10.43
C SER A 55 3.30 0.22 -11.54
N ASP A 56 3.55 1.46 -11.18
CA ASP A 56 3.96 2.48 -12.16
C ASP A 56 5.39 2.20 -12.65
N GLN A 57 5.91 3.08 -13.53
CA GLN A 57 7.25 2.95 -14.10
C GLN A 57 8.31 3.69 -13.29
N GLY A 58 8.09 3.90 -11.98
CA GLY A 58 9.05 4.54 -11.10
C GLY A 58 10.40 3.80 -11.08
N TRP A 59 11.49 4.54 -10.90
CA TRP A 59 12.84 4.00 -10.95
C TRP A 59 13.05 2.85 -9.97
N GLN A 60 12.44 2.92 -8.79
CA GLN A 60 12.57 1.91 -7.74
C GLN A 60 12.01 0.55 -8.17
N TYR A 61 10.94 0.55 -8.97
CA TYR A 61 10.33 -0.67 -9.48
C TYR A 61 11.06 -1.26 -10.67
N GLN A 62 11.93 -0.47 -11.30
CA GLN A 62 12.82 -0.90 -12.39
C GLN A 62 14.18 -1.32 -11.86
N HIS A 63 14.47 -1.07 -10.59
CA HIS A 63 15.74 -1.40 -9.96
C HIS A 63 15.97 -2.91 -9.94
N GLU A 64 17.23 -3.31 -10.16
CA GLU A 64 17.62 -4.73 -10.22
C GLU A 64 17.24 -5.50 -8.96
N TYR A 65 17.43 -4.91 -7.78
CA TYR A 65 17.06 -5.55 -6.50
C TYR A 65 15.58 -5.91 -6.47
N PHE A 66 14.71 -4.97 -6.85
CA PHE A 66 13.27 -5.17 -6.84
C PHE A 66 12.86 -6.28 -7.80
N ARG A 67 13.36 -6.23 -9.03
CA ARG A 67 13.09 -7.24 -10.06
C ARG A 67 13.53 -8.63 -9.63
N LYS A 68 14.75 -8.71 -9.05
CA LYS A 68 15.31 -9.96 -8.56
C LYS A 68 14.47 -10.57 -7.44
N LYS A 69 14.04 -9.75 -6.48
CA LYS A 69 13.21 -10.21 -5.35
C LYS A 69 11.86 -10.75 -5.83
N LEU A 70 11.20 -10.08 -6.76
CA LEU A 70 9.96 -10.57 -7.32
C LEU A 70 10.17 -11.91 -8.03
N LYS A 71 11.22 -12.02 -8.84
CA LYS A 71 11.55 -13.24 -9.56
C LYS A 71 11.85 -14.40 -8.62
N GLU A 72 12.61 -14.16 -7.56
CA GLU A 72 12.93 -15.18 -6.54
C GLU A 72 11.66 -15.76 -5.88
N HIS A 73 10.62 -14.95 -5.76
CA HIS A 73 9.34 -15.38 -5.17
C HIS A 73 8.32 -15.84 -6.21
N GLY A 74 8.73 -15.96 -7.48
CA GLY A 74 7.85 -16.42 -8.54
C GLY A 74 6.76 -15.42 -8.93
N ILE A 75 6.97 -14.14 -8.67
CA ILE A 75 6.02 -13.07 -8.98
C ILE A 75 6.31 -12.51 -10.38
N ILE A 76 5.25 -12.31 -11.15
CA ILE A 76 5.32 -11.70 -12.48
C ILE A 76 5.19 -10.19 -12.30
N GLN A 77 6.18 -9.44 -12.78
CA GLN A 77 6.15 -7.98 -12.72
C GLN A 77 5.42 -7.40 -13.93
N SER A 78 4.47 -6.51 -13.66
CA SER A 78 3.72 -5.75 -14.66
C SER A 78 3.83 -4.27 -14.33
N MET A 79 3.89 -3.40 -15.34
CA MET A 79 3.98 -1.96 -15.15
C MET A 79 2.83 -1.24 -15.82
N PHE A 80 2.35 -0.16 -15.20
CA PHE A 80 1.33 0.70 -15.78
C PHE A 80 1.86 1.33 -17.07
N ARG A 81 0.96 1.50 -18.03
CA ARG A 81 1.28 2.27 -19.23
C ARG A 81 1.48 3.73 -18.83
N LYS A 82 2.52 4.34 -19.37
CA LYS A 82 2.87 5.72 -19.06
C LYS A 82 1.69 6.65 -19.44
N GLY A 83 1.27 7.48 -18.48
CA GLY A 83 0.18 8.43 -18.68
C GLY A 83 -1.22 7.84 -18.70
N ASN A 84 -1.40 6.55 -18.37
CA ASN A 84 -2.72 5.93 -18.29
C ASN A 84 -3.25 5.92 -16.85
N CYS A 85 -4.17 6.83 -16.55
CA CYS A 85 -4.75 6.99 -15.22
C CYS A 85 -5.62 5.78 -14.80
N TYR A 86 -6.18 5.03 -15.72
CA TYR A 86 -6.98 3.84 -15.39
C TYR A 86 -6.17 2.73 -14.74
N ASP A 87 -4.88 2.65 -15.07
CA ASP A 87 -3.98 1.62 -14.54
C ASP A 87 -3.66 1.83 -13.05
N ASN A 88 -3.93 3.02 -12.49
CA ASN A 88 -3.59 3.39 -11.11
C ASN A 88 -4.82 3.71 -10.25
N CYS A 89 -6.02 3.35 -10.70
CA CYS A 89 -7.28 3.75 -10.06
C CYS A 89 -7.41 3.30 -8.60
N ILE A 90 -7.00 2.07 -8.28
CA ILE A 90 -7.10 1.51 -6.92
C ILE A 90 -6.20 2.27 -5.95
N MET A 91 -4.97 2.58 -6.36
CA MET A 91 -4.03 3.34 -5.54
C MET A 91 -4.54 4.76 -5.29
N GLU A 92 -5.04 5.41 -6.33
CA GLU A 92 -5.61 6.76 -6.22
C GLU A 92 -6.83 6.78 -5.29
N THR A 93 -7.69 5.77 -5.37
CA THR A 93 -8.85 5.62 -4.49
C THR A 93 -8.42 5.47 -3.03
N PHE A 94 -7.43 4.62 -2.77
CA PHE A 94 -6.91 4.43 -1.41
C PHE A 94 -6.36 5.75 -0.84
N PHE A 95 -5.50 6.43 -1.58
CA PHE A 95 -4.92 7.70 -1.13
C PHE A 95 -5.98 8.78 -0.95
N GLY A 96 -6.97 8.84 -1.83
CA GLY A 96 -8.09 9.77 -1.71
C GLY A 96 -8.87 9.56 -0.41
N ARG A 97 -9.20 8.31 -0.10
CA ARG A 97 -9.90 7.96 1.14
C ARG A 97 -9.06 8.29 2.37
N MET A 98 -7.80 7.92 2.37
CA MET A 98 -6.89 8.19 3.48
C MET A 98 -6.78 9.69 3.75
N LYS A 99 -6.58 10.50 2.71
CA LYS A 99 -6.47 11.94 2.85
C LYS A 99 -7.75 12.57 3.39
N ASN A 100 -8.90 12.14 2.88
CA ASN A 100 -10.19 12.68 3.32
C ASN A 100 -10.56 12.25 4.74
N GLU A 101 -10.19 11.03 5.13
CA GLU A 101 -10.63 10.45 6.41
C GLU A 101 -9.67 10.73 7.57
N MET A 102 -8.38 10.98 7.31
CA MET A 102 -7.42 11.19 8.38
C MET A 102 -6.47 12.38 8.21
N TYR A 103 -6.39 12.99 7.02
CA TYR A 103 -5.41 14.04 6.78
C TYR A 103 -6.04 15.43 6.66
N TYR A 104 -6.95 15.64 5.71
CA TYR A 104 -7.53 16.97 5.50
C TYR A 104 -8.36 17.40 6.72
N GLY A 105 -8.02 18.57 7.27
CA GLY A 105 -8.63 19.12 8.47
C GLY A 105 -7.98 18.67 9.77
N TYR A 106 -7.03 17.75 9.71
CA TYR A 106 -6.36 17.20 10.89
C TYR A 106 -4.86 17.51 10.92
N GLU A 107 -4.34 18.28 9.97
CA GLU A 107 -2.90 18.49 9.79
C GLU A 107 -2.23 19.05 11.05
N LYS A 108 -2.92 19.89 11.80
CA LYS A 108 -2.40 20.50 13.03
C LYS A 108 -2.13 19.49 14.15
N TYR A 109 -2.76 18.31 14.08
CA TYR A 109 -2.53 17.26 15.09
C TYR A 109 -1.25 16.47 14.83
N TYR A 110 -0.69 16.61 13.63
CA TYR A 110 0.51 15.87 13.21
C TYR A 110 1.71 16.80 13.22
N ASP A 111 2.09 17.26 14.42
CA ASP A 111 3.20 18.20 14.58
C ASP A 111 4.58 17.53 14.58
N THR A 112 4.62 16.20 14.60
CA THR A 112 5.85 15.42 14.47
C THR A 112 5.63 14.25 13.50
N PHE A 113 6.74 13.73 12.94
CA PHE A 113 6.71 12.53 12.11
C PHE A 113 6.16 11.33 12.90
N GLU A 114 6.55 11.17 14.15
CA GLU A 114 6.12 10.07 15.01
C GLU A 114 4.61 10.07 15.23
N LYS A 115 4.02 11.23 15.45
CA LYS A 115 2.56 11.35 15.60
C LYS A 115 1.83 10.98 14.33
N PHE A 116 2.33 11.45 13.18
CA PHE A 116 1.75 11.11 11.89
C PHE A 116 1.91 9.62 11.58
N SER A 117 3.08 9.05 11.84
CA SER A 117 3.35 7.63 11.65
C SER A 117 2.39 6.74 12.45
N LYS A 118 2.16 7.10 13.71
CA LYS A 118 1.19 6.40 14.57
C LYS A 118 -0.23 6.49 14.02
N ALA A 119 -0.63 7.67 13.57
CA ALA A 119 -1.97 7.89 13.00
C ALA A 119 -2.17 7.09 11.71
N VAL A 120 -1.16 7.01 10.86
CA VAL A 120 -1.21 6.19 9.63
C VAL A 120 -1.34 4.72 9.97
N LYS A 121 -0.58 4.23 10.95
CA LYS A 121 -0.66 2.84 11.41
C LYS A 121 -2.07 2.50 11.91
N GLU A 122 -2.65 3.36 12.72
CA GLU A 122 -4.01 3.19 13.25
C GLU A 122 -5.06 3.25 12.13
N TYR A 123 -4.88 4.17 11.17
CA TYR A 123 -5.78 4.28 10.03
C TYR A 123 -5.75 3.03 9.15
N ILE A 124 -4.56 2.51 8.84
CA ILE A 124 -4.43 1.32 8.00
C ILE A 124 -5.03 0.09 8.70
N TYR A 125 -4.84 -0.03 10.02
CA TYR A 125 -5.52 -1.07 10.78
C TYR A 125 -7.05 -0.97 10.67
N TYR A 126 -7.59 0.23 10.85
CA TYR A 126 -9.02 0.50 10.68
C TYR A 126 -9.48 0.17 9.26
N TYR A 127 -8.74 0.61 8.25
CA TYR A 127 -9.06 0.38 6.84
C TYR A 127 -9.12 -1.12 6.52
N ASN A 128 -8.18 -1.89 7.00
CA ASN A 128 -8.11 -3.32 6.74
C ASN A 128 -9.14 -4.14 7.51
N ASN A 129 -9.44 -3.77 8.76
CA ASN A 129 -10.17 -4.64 9.68
C ASN A 129 -11.55 -4.14 10.07
N GLU A 130 -11.84 -2.86 9.90
CA GLU A 130 -13.08 -2.26 10.40
C GLU A 130 -13.88 -1.50 9.33
N ARG A 131 -13.19 -0.83 8.39
CA ARG A 131 -13.84 -0.01 7.39
C ARG A 131 -14.54 -0.86 6.34
N ILE A 132 -15.86 -0.72 6.24
CA ILE A 132 -16.65 -1.43 5.23
C ILE A 132 -16.54 -0.75 3.86
N GLN A 133 -16.68 -1.54 2.79
CA GLN A 133 -16.62 -1.07 1.41
C GLN A 133 -17.63 -1.85 0.55
N ALA A 134 -18.28 -1.15 -0.38
CA ALA A 134 -19.26 -1.78 -1.27
C ALA A 134 -18.63 -2.85 -2.16
N LYS A 135 -17.42 -2.60 -2.68
CA LYS A 135 -16.69 -3.53 -3.56
C LYS A 135 -16.46 -4.90 -2.90
N THR A 136 -16.30 -4.94 -1.60
CA THR A 136 -16.03 -6.16 -0.84
C THR A 136 -17.27 -6.64 -0.05
N LYS A 137 -18.43 -6.49 -0.66
CA LYS A 137 -19.74 -6.91 -0.09
C LYS A 137 -20.00 -6.31 1.29
N TRP A 138 -19.59 -5.05 1.48
CA TRP A 138 -19.72 -4.31 2.73
C TRP A 138 -18.94 -4.91 3.91
N MET A 139 -17.92 -5.71 3.61
CA MET A 139 -16.97 -6.21 4.60
C MET A 139 -15.68 -5.39 4.57
N PRO A 140 -14.96 -5.29 5.70
CA PRO A 140 -13.58 -4.84 5.68
C PRO A 140 -12.70 -5.79 4.84
N PRO A 141 -11.63 -5.29 4.22
CA PRO A 141 -10.77 -6.09 3.34
C PRO A 141 -10.29 -7.43 3.92
N VAL A 142 -9.84 -7.45 5.17
CA VAL A 142 -9.35 -8.69 5.81
C VAL A 142 -10.49 -9.71 5.95
N LYS A 143 -11.67 -9.28 6.38
CA LYS A 143 -12.83 -10.16 6.51
C LYS A 143 -13.28 -10.70 5.17
N TYR A 144 -13.25 -9.87 4.13
CA TYR A 144 -13.57 -10.30 2.77
C TYR A 144 -12.58 -11.34 2.27
N ARG A 145 -11.29 -11.15 2.51
CA ARG A 145 -10.26 -12.12 2.17
C ARG A 145 -10.50 -13.45 2.88
N GLU A 146 -10.73 -13.42 4.18
CA GLU A 146 -11.00 -14.64 4.98
C GLU A 146 -12.25 -15.38 4.49
N ALA A 147 -13.34 -14.67 4.21
CA ALA A 147 -14.56 -15.26 3.68
C ALA A 147 -14.34 -15.89 2.29
N SER A 148 -13.52 -15.26 1.45
CA SER A 148 -13.20 -15.77 0.11
C SER A 148 -12.35 -17.04 0.16
N MET A 149 -11.49 -17.18 1.17
CA MET A 149 -10.66 -18.37 1.35
C MET A 149 -11.44 -19.57 1.90
N CYS A 150 -12.56 -19.32 2.56
CA CYS A 150 -13.42 -20.36 3.12
C CYS A 150 -14.49 -20.87 2.14
N ALA A 151 -14.59 -20.23 0.99
CA ALA A 151 -15.62 -20.56 -0.01
C ALA A 151 -15.24 -21.72 -0.91
#